data_85abb2ae66111fdd0bbd9a14507864c7
#
_entry.id   85abb2ae66111fdd0bbd9a14507864c7
#
_cell.length_a   1.000
_cell.length_b   1.000
_cell.length_c   1.000
_cell.angle_alpha   90.00
_cell.angle_beta   90.00
_cell.angle_gamma   90.00
#
_symmetry.space_group_name_H-M   'P 1'
#
loop_
_entity.id
_entity.type
_entity.pdbx_description
1 polymer ?
#
loop_
_entity_poly.entity_id
_entity_poly.type
_entity_poly.pdbx_seq_one_letter_code
_entity_poly.pdbx_strand_id
1 'polypeptide(L)'
;MNRTIVMLKSTCQSGVALSLLALVFSGCDAPSTAPADVDEADSRLDSASYWSDHIVKDPSDPSRYVDRAAWHLRSGRVAEGLQDLDLSLEADSTHAPAWSAKADALYLTQAFEPCIAHLDQCLDIAPDHIPCLLRRAEMHIHLRQYEDAFDKLNAVLRLQALNREAYWMKGMIYRDQGNMDNAKSSFQTAVEVDPNFFDGYIALGLTYAAAGDTLAFGFFETAIELNPNSVEAKYNLAYSLQEFKPTSRAYLNKARQEYRAIVELDPNNAAASFNQGYIHLEYLQNYDSAVHHFSMAIEALPYYHQAFFNRGLASESLGRTDEAELDYREALSIKPDYTAAALALERVLEE
;
A
#
# COMPACT_ATOMS: atom_id res chain seq x y z
N MET A 1 17.12 25.80 30.25
CA MET A 1 17.70 25.91 28.90
C MET A 1 16.78 25.20 27.92
N ASN A 2 16.12 25.97 27.04
CA ASN A 2 15.21 25.39 26.06
C ASN A 2 16.04 24.67 24.99
N ARG A 3 16.08 23.34 25.03
CA ARG A 3 16.58 22.53 23.92
C ARG A 3 15.58 22.65 22.77
N THR A 4 15.91 23.45 21.78
CA THR A 4 15.12 23.53 20.54
C THR A 4 15.40 22.27 19.77
N ILE A 5 14.60 21.22 20.05
CA ILE A 5 14.58 20.00 19.24
C ILE A 5 13.97 20.39 17.92
N VAL A 6 14.79 20.38 16.87
CA VAL A 6 14.34 20.64 15.51
C VAL A 6 13.48 19.46 15.09
N MET A 7 12.16 19.61 15.23
CA MET A 7 11.21 18.74 14.56
C MET A 7 11.38 18.93 13.05
N LEU A 8 12.27 18.17 12.45
CA LEU A 8 12.16 17.90 11.03
C LEU A 8 10.98 16.94 10.89
N LYS A 9 9.78 17.50 10.63
CA LYS A 9 8.72 16.74 10.04
C LYS A 9 9.35 15.98 8.87
N SER A 10 9.60 14.71 9.06
CA SER A 10 9.88 13.82 7.95
C SER A 10 8.63 13.93 7.08
N THR A 11 8.69 14.80 6.09
CA THR A 11 7.72 14.78 5.00
C THR A 11 7.97 13.45 4.30
N CYS A 12 7.30 12.42 4.79
CA CYS A 12 7.12 11.16 4.10
C CYS A 12 6.21 11.44 2.89
N GLN A 13 6.64 12.36 2.01
CA GLN A 13 6.02 12.63 0.70
C GLN A 13 6.37 11.55 -0.33
N SER A 14 7.24 10.61 0.04
CA SER A 14 7.63 9.49 -0.82
C SER A 14 6.92 8.17 -0.50
N GLY A 15 6.08 8.10 0.54
CA GLY A 15 5.39 6.87 0.94
C GLY A 15 4.02 6.67 0.28
N VAL A 16 3.43 7.70 -0.33
CA VAL A 16 2.10 7.60 -0.95
C VAL A 16 2.13 7.06 -2.39
N ALA A 17 3.32 7.00 -3.00
CA ALA A 17 3.45 6.55 -4.39
C ALA A 17 3.72 5.04 -4.56
N LEU A 18 3.91 4.28 -3.48
CA LEU A 18 4.28 2.85 -3.56
C LEU A 18 3.19 1.86 -3.14
N SER A 19 2.06 2.31 -2.60
CA SER A 19 0.97 1.41 -2.21
C SER A 19 0.02 1.02 -3.35
N LEU A 20 0.24 1.52 -4.57
CA LEU A 20 -0.57 1.17 -5.76
C LEU A 20 -0.16 -0.13 -6.45
N LEU A 21 0.87 -0.83 -5.96
CA LEU A 21 1.40 -2.03 -6.62
C LEU A 21 0.79 -3.36 -6.15
N ALA A 22 -0.12 -3.35 -5.17
CA ALA A 22 -0.67 -4.59 -4.58
C ALA A 22 -2.11 -4.95 -4.99
N LEU A 23 -2.75 -4.17 -5.87
CA LEU A 23 -4.19 -4.32 -6.16
C LEU A 23 -4.55 -5.25 -7.33
N VAL A 24 -3.69 -6.21 -7.68
CA VAL A 24 -3.86 -6.87 -8.98
C VAL A 24 -4.66 -8.17 -8.96
N PHE A 25 -5.01 -8.76 -7.82
CA PHE A 25 -5.70 -10.05 -7.80
C PHE A 25 -6.80 -10.19 -6.74
N SER A 26 -7.65 -9.16 -6.55
CA SER A 26 -8.88 -9.32 -5.75
C SER A 26 -10.13 -9.09 -6.61
N GLY A 27 -10.24 -9.79 -7.69
CA GLY A 27 -11.41 -9.69 -8.55
C GLY A 27 -11.89 -11.06 -8.97
N CYS A 28 -12.49 -11.82 -8.07
CA CYS A 28 -13.47 -12.89 -8.26
C CYS A 28 -13.56 -13.73 -6.97
N ASP A 29 -14.07 -13.15 -5.90
CA ASP A 29 -14.54 -13.97 -4.79
C ASP A 29 -16.02 -14.27 -4.98
N ALA A 30 -16.30 -15.51 -5.34
CA ALA A 30 -17.60 -16.12 -5.13
C ALA A 30 -17.86 -16.26 -3.62
N PRO A 31 -19.12 -16.21 -3.14
CA PRO A 31 -19.43 -16.20 -1.72
C PRO A 31 -18.92 -17.47 -1.04
N SER A 32 -18.03 -17.28 -0.04
CA SER A 32 -17.50 -18.33 0.81
C SER A 32 -18.59 -18.88 1.71
N THR A 33 -19.19 -19.98 1.30
CA THR A 33 -19.79 -20.96 2.23
C THR A 33 -19.15 -22.30 1.92
N ALA A 34 -17.99 -22.59 2.52
CA ALA A 34 -17.40 -23.90 2.44
C ALA A 34 -17.53 -24.63 3.77
N PRO A 35 -18.13 -25.84 3.82
CA PRO A 35 -17.82 -26.80 4.84
C PRO A 35 -16.44 -27.41 4.58
N ALA A 36 -15.74 -27.72 5.68
CA ALA A 36 -14.47 -28.40 5.67
C ALA A 36 -14.59 -29.78 5.01
N ASP A 37 -14.02 -29.92 3.83
CA ASP A 37 -13.46 -31.12 3.21
C ASP A 37 -12.92 -30.66 1.86
N VAL A 38 -11.67 -30.16 1.85
CA VAL A 38 -10.98 -29.78 0.61
C VAL A 38 -10.43 -31.08 -0.01
N ASP A 39 -11.22 -31.68 -0.85
CA ASP A 39 -10.85 -32.84 -1.67
C ASP A 39 -9.70 -32.49 -2.65
N GLU A 40 -8.87 -33.49 -2.93
CA GLU A 40 -7.80 -33.49 -3.97
C GLU A 40 -8.24 -32.98 -5.36
N ALA A 41 -9.53 -32.75 -5.59
CA ALA A 41 -10.09 -32.19 -6.82
C ALA A 41 -9.76 -30.71 -7.01
N ASP A 42 -9.65 -29.92 -5.94
CA ASP A 42 -9.41 -28.46 -6.01
C ASP A 42 -7.95 -28.14 -6.40
N SER A 43 -6.99 -29.00 -6.05
CA SER A 43 -5.59 -28.86 -6.48
C SER A 43 -5.37 -29.09 -7.98
N ARG A 44 -6.30 -29.71 -8.68
CA ARG A 44 -6.24 -29.95 -10.12
C ARG A 44 -6.72 -28.74 -10.94
N LEU A 45 -7.65 -27.96 -10.41
CA LEU A 45 -8.17 -26.74 -11.05
C LEU A 45 -7.11 -25.66 -11.17
N ASP A 46 -6.06 -25.73 -10.35
CA ASP A 46 -4.99 -24.72 -10.26
C ASP A 46 -3.72 -25.08 -11.06
N SER A 47 -3.79 -26.02 -11.99
CA SER A 47 -2.61 -26.42 -12.77
C SER A 47 -2.71 -26.06 -14.25
N ALA A 48 -1.58 -25.62 -14.85
CA ALA A 48 -1.51 -25.36 -16.29
C ALA A 48 -1.88 -26.59 -17.13
N SER A 49 -1.63 -27.82 -16.63
CA SER A 49 -1.99 -29.06 -17.27
C SER A 49 -3.51 -29.24 -17.39
N TYR A 50 -4.26 -28.89 -16.34
CA TYR A 50 -5.73 -28.92 -16.35
C TYR A 50 -6.29 -28.07 -17.50
N TRP A 51 -5.86 -26.79 -17.58
CA TRP A 51 -6.31 -25.90 -18.64
C TRP A 51 -5.84 -26.35 -20.03
N SER A 52 -4.62 -26.92 -20.14
CA SER A 52 -4.11 -27.46 -21.38
C SER A 52 -4.96 -28.62 -21.90
N ASP A 53 -5.41 -29.53 -21.03
CA ASP A 53 -6.31 -30.62 -21.38
C ASP A 53 -7.69 -30.10 -21.85
N HIS A 54 -8.16 -28.97 -21.32
CA HIS A 54 -9.41 -28.33 -21.75
C HIS A 54 -9.25 -27.66 -23.11
N ILE A 55 -8.12 -26.99 -23.35
CA ILE A 55 -7.79 -26.39 -24.64
C ILE A 55 -7.70 -27.46 -25.74
N VAL A 56 -7.08 -28.61 -25.45
CA VAL A 56 -7.00 -29.73 -26.42
C VAL A 56 -8.40 -30.24 -26.81
N LYS A 57 -9.36 -30.25 -25.87
CA LYS A 57 -10.73 -30.69 -26.14
C LYS A 57 -11.52 -29.72 -27.02
N ASP A 58 -11.26 -28.44 -26.88
CA ASP A 58 -11.90 -27.38 -27.65
C ASP A 58 -10.97 -26.19 -27.80
N PRO A 59 -10.09 -26.18 -28.79
CA PRO A 59 -9.13 -25.12 -29.02
C PRO A 59 -9.75 -23.83 -29.59
N SER A 60 -11.04 -23.83 -29.91
CA SER A 60 -11.74 -22.65 -30.41
C SER A 60 -12.40 -21.81 -29.32
N ASP A 61 -12.43 -22.29 -28.06
CA ASP A 61 -12.96 -21.53 -26.92
C ASP A 61 -11.92 -20.55 -26.36
N PRO A 62 -12.08 -19.22 -26.60
CA PRO A 62 -11.10 -18.21 -26.17
C PRO A 62 -10.98 -18.14 -24.67
N SER A 63 -12.04 -18.46 -23.89
CA SER A 63 -12.05 -18.35 -22.44
C SER A 63 -11.02 -19.27 -21.77
N ARG A 64 -10.77 -20.45 -22.35
CA ARG A 64 -9.82 -21.43 -21.79
C ARG A 64 -8.38 -20.93 -21.81
N TYR A 65 -8.03 -20.17 -22.85
CA TYR A 65 -6.72 -19.52 -22.91
C TYR A 65 -6.63 -18.39 -21.88
N VAL A 66 -7.70 -17.62 -21.65
CA VAL A 66 -7.75 -16.59 -20.60
C VAL A 66 -7.56 -17.21 -19.22
N ASP A 67 -8.22 -18.34 -18.94
CA ASP A 67 -8.08 -19.04 -17.65
C ASP A 67 -6.65 -19.56 -17.44
N ARG A 68 -6.03 -20.15 -18.48
CA ARG A 68 -4.63 -20.58 -18.38
C ARG A 68 -3.67 -19.40 -18.27
N ALA A 69 -3.93 -18.32 -18.98
CA ALA A 69 -3.17 -17.08 -18.85
C ALA A 69 -3.23 -16.52 -17.42
N ALA A 70 -4.41 -16.48 -16.81
CA ALA A 70 -4.58 -16.04 -15.43
C ALA A 70 -3.75 -16.90 -14.45
N TRP A 71 -3.69 -18.20 -14.67
CA TRP A 71 -2.84 -19.09 -13.88
C TRP A 71 -1.34 -18.80 -14.12
N HIS A 72 -0.90 -18.58 -15.35
CA HIS A 72 0.48 -18.22 -15.67
C HIS A 72 0.87 -16.90 -15.00
N LEU A 73 0.02 -15.89 -15.08
CA LEU A 73 0.25 -14.55 -14.48
C LEU A 73 0.36 -14.64 -12.96
N ARG A 74 -0.55 -15.36 -12.28
CA ARG A 74 -0.44 -15.60 -10.82
C ARG A 74 0.84 -16.33 -10.42
N SER A 75 1.37 -17.18 -11.28
CA SER A 75 2.62 -17.91 -11.07
C SER A 75 3.88 -17.10 -11.47
N GLY A 76 3.74 -15.81 -11.81
CA GLY A 76 4.84 -14.94 -12.25
C GLY A 76 5.35 -15.22 -13.68
N ARG A 77 4.68 -16.10 -14.43
CA ARG A 77 5.03 -16.46 -15.81
C ARG A 77 4.33 -15.54 -16.80
N VAL A 78 4.78 -14.28 -16.84
CA VAL A 78 4.11 -13.23 -17.60
C VAL A 78 4.16 -13.47 -19.11
N ALA A 79 5.30 -13.98 -19.63
CA ALA A 79 5.45 -14.22 -21.06
C ALA A 79 4.48 -15.30 -21.57
N GLU A 80 4.33 -16.40 -20.83
CA GLU A 80 3.41 -17.49 -21.16
C GLU A 80 1.95 -17.01 -21.02
N GLY A 81 1.66 -16.20 -20.00
CA GLY A 81 0.33 -15.59 -19.86
C GLY A 81 -0.03 -14.69 -21.05
N LEU A 82 0.88 -13.83 -21.48
CA LEU A 82 0.65 -12.97 -22.67
C LEU A 82 0.48 -13.80 -23.94
N GLN A 83 1.26 -14.89 -24.11
CA GLN A 83 1.11 -15.79 -25.25
C GLN A 83 -0.26 -16.45 -25.29
N ASP A 84 -0.78 -16.90 -24.15
CA ASP A 84 -2.12 -17.48 -24.07
C ASP A 84 -3.20 -16.46 -24.41
N LEU A 85 -3.04 -15.21 -23.99
CA LEU A 85 -3.97 -14.14 -24.33
C LEU A 85 -3.93 -13.80 -25.84
N ASP A 86 -2.76 -13.92 -26.48
CA ASP A 86 -2.67 -13.82 -27.94
C ASP A 86 -3.43 -14.95 -28.63
N LEU A 87 -3.27 -16.19 -28.17
CA LEU A 87 -4.02 -17.33 -28.70
C LEU A 87 -5.54 -17.19 -28.48
N SER A 88 -5.95 -16.63 -27.32
CA SER A 88 -7.37 -16.32 -27.09
C SER A 88 -7.92 -15.35 -28.13
N LEU A 89 -7.16 -14.28 -28.44
CA LEU A 89 -7.55 -13.27 -29.42
C LEU A 89 -7.45 -13.76 -30.88
N GLU A 90 -6.58 -14.74 -31.14
CA GLU A 90 -6.54 -15.45 -32.43
C GLU A 90 -7.79 -16.35 -32.63
N ALA A 91 -8.25 -16.99 -31.54
CA ALA A 91 -9.48 -17.81 -31.58
C ALA A 91 -10.74 -16.92 -31.73
N ASP A 92 -10.81 -15.80 -31.00
CA ASP A 92 -11.87 -14.79 -31.10
C ASP A 92 -11.34 -13.40 -30.81
N SER A 93 -11.13 -12.62 -31.87
CA SER A 93 -10.64 -11.22 -31.75
C SER A 93 -11.64 -10.26 -31.09
N THR A 94 -12.89 -10.68 -30.87
CA THR A 94 -13.94 -9.90 -30.18
C THR A 94 -14.11 -10.29 -28.72
N HIS A 95 -13.26 -11.19 -28.20
CA HIS A 95 -13.33 -11.66 -26.81
C HIS A 95 -12.83 -10.59 -25.83
N ALA A 96 -13.75 -9.74 -25.33
CA ALA A 96 -13.43 -8.63 -24.43
C ALA A 96 -12.67 -9.07 -23.16
N PRO A 97 -12.95 -10.24 -22.50
CA PRO A 97 -12.15 -10.70 -21.37
C PRO A 97 -10.67 -10.90 -21.68
N ALA A 98 -10.31 -11.34 -22.92
CA ALA A 98 -8.90 -11.49 -23.30
C ALA A 98 -8.20 -10.12 -23.47
N TRP A 99 -8.88 -9.15 -24.08
CA TRP A 99 -8.38 -7.78 -24.16
C TRP A 99 -8.15 -7.17 -22.78
N SER A 100 -9.11 -7.36 -21.85
CA SER A 100 -9.00 -6.90 -20.46
C SER A 100 -7.82 -7.54 -19.74
N ALA A 101 -7.73 -8.88 -19.78
CA ALA A 101 -6.66 -9.61 -19.11
C ALA A 101 -5.26 -9.25 -19.68
N LYS A 102 -5.18 -9.00 -20.99
CA LYS A 102 -3.94 -8.56 -21.63
C LYS A 102 -3.55 -7.15 -21.21
N ALA A 103 -4.51 -6.24 -21.09
CA ALA A 103 -4.26 -4.91 -20.55
C ALA A 103 -3.77 -4.97 -19.11
N ASP A 104 -4.36 -5.84 -18.26
CA ASP A 104 -3.92 -6.04 -16.89
C ASP A 104 -2.49 -6.60 -16.80
N ALA A 105 -2.15 -7.58 -17.65
CA ALA A 105 -0.78 -8.12 -17.71
C ALA A 105 0.24 -7.05 -18.15
N LEU A 106 -0.12 -6.20 -19.11
CA LEU A 106 0.71 -5.08 -19.56
C LEU A 106 0.86 -3.99 -18.48
N TYR A 107 -0.20 -3.73 -17.72
CA TYR A 107 -0.15 -2.84 -16.58
C TYR A 107 0.86 -3.31 -15.53
N LEU A 108 0.83 -4.61 -15.18
CA LEU A 108 1.78 -5.22 -14.23
C LEU A 108 3.24 -5.08 -14.66
N THR A 109 3.50 -5.12 -15.96
CA THR A 109 4.84 -4.93 -16.53
C THR A 109 5.20 -3.46 -16.78
N GLN A 110 4.36 -2.53 -16.31
CA GLN A 110 4.51 -1.08 -16.51
C GLN A 110 4.53 -0.66 -17.99
N ALA A 111 4.00 -1.48 -18.88
CA ALA A 111 3.84 -1.17 -20.30
C ALA A 111 2.54 -0.38 -20.53
N PHE A 112 2.51 0.87 -20.04
CA PHE A 112 1.26 1.66 -19.97
C PHE A 112 0.68 2.03 -21.34
N GLU A 113 1.52 2.35 -22.30
CA GLU A 113 1.07 2.73 -23.65
C GLU A 113 0.36 1.55 -24.35
N PRO A 114 0.93 0.33 -24.44
CA PRO A 114 0.20 -0.84 -24.92
C PRO A 114 -1.03 -1.20 -24.07
N CYS A 115 -0.97 -1.05 -22.74
CA CYS A 115 -2.12 -1.28 -21.86
C CYS A 115 -3.31 -0.42 -22.28
N ILE A 116 -3.11 0.89 -22.45
CA ILE A 116 -4.15 1.83 -22.88
C ILE A 116 -4.73 1.40 -24.24
N ALA A 117 -3.88 1.07 -25.21
CA ALA A 117 -4.34 0.65 -26.55
C ALA A 117 -5.23 -0.61 -26.50
N HIS A 118 -4.89 -1.59 -25.63
CA HIS A 118 -5.70 -2.78 -25.44
C HIS A 118 -7.02 -2.49 -24.71
N LEU A 119 -7.03 -1.56 -23.76
CA LEU A 119 -8.26 -1.11 -23.09
C LEU A 119 -9.18 -0.37 -24.06
N ASP A 120 -8.64 0.48 -24.93
CA ASP A 120 -9.42 1.18 -25.94
C ASP A 120 -10.03 0.18 -26.93
N GLN A 121 -9.26 -0.83 -27.38
CA GLN A 121 -9.78 -1.90 -28.22
C GLN A 121 -10.86 -2.74 -27.51
N CYS A 122 -10.68 -3.05 -26.22
CA CYS A 122 -11.69 -3.70 -25.41
C CYS A 122 -13.01 -2.93 -25.41
N LEU A 123 -12.93 -1.61 -25.19
CA LEU A 123 -14.10 -0.75 -25.07
C LEU A 123 -14.76 -0.45 -26.42
N ASP A 124 -14.01 -0.50 -27.53
CA ASP A 124 -14.57 -0.42 -28.88
C ASP A 124 -15.43 -1.67 -29.21
N ILE A 125 -15.01 -2.84 -28.74
CA ILE A 125 -15.72 -4.10 -28.94
C ILE A 125 -16.88 -4.24 -27.95
N ALA A 126 -16.63 -3.92 -26.68
CA ALA A 126 -17.58 -4.08 -25.57
C ALA A 126 -17.60 -2.78 -24.71
N PRO A 127 -18.37 -1.76 -25.11
CA PRO A 127 -18.41 -0.47 -24.40
C PRO A 127 -18.86 -0.56 -22.93
N ASP A 128 -19.57 -1.64 -22.59
CA ASP A 128 -20.12 -1.88 -21.25
C ASP A 128 -19.26 -2.87 -20.43
N HIS A 129 -18.05 -3.20 -20.87
CA HIS A 129 -17.19 -4.13 -20.16
C HIS A 129 -16.58 -3.46 -18.91
N ILE A 130 -17.17 -3.71 -17.74
CA ILE A 130 -16.83 -3.06 -16.47
C ILE A 130 -15.35 -3.13 -16.13
N PRO A 131 -14.65 -4.29 -16.22
CA PRO A 131 -13.21 -4.33 -15.93
C PRO A 131 -12.39 -3.38 -16.81
N CYS A 132 -12.68 -3.30 -18.12
CA CYS A 132 -11.99 -2.36 -19.01
C CYS A 132 -12.30 -0.89 -18.68
N LEU A 133 -13.54 -0.57 -18.29
CA LEU A 133 -13.94 0.77 -17.85
C LEU A 133 -13.20 1.18 -16.58
N LEU A 134 -13.12 0.28 -15.57
CA LEU A 134 -12.41 0.54 -14.31
C LEU A 134 -10.91 0.74 -14.56
N ARG A 135 -10.26 -0.16 -15.30
CA ARG A 135 -8.84 -0.03 -15.60
C ARG A 135 -8.53 1.21 -16.43
N ARG A 136 -9.42 1.56 -17.37
CA ARG A 136 -9.25 2.78 -18.17
C ARG A 136 -9.40 4.05 -17.32
N ALA A 137 -10.34 4.04 -16.35
CA ALA A 137 -10.48 5.11 -15.37
C ALA A 137 -9.21 5.23 -14.51
N GLU A 138 -8.63 4.15 -14.07
CA GLU A 138 -7.38 4.13 -13.33
C GLU A 138 -6.23 4.75 -14.13
N MET A 139 -6.11 4.42 -15.42
CA MET A 139 -5.13 5.05 -16.31
C MET A 139 -5.34 6.56 -16.39
N HIS A 140 -6.59 7.02 -16.51
CA HIS A 140 -6.91 8.45 -16.51
C HIS A 140 -6.54 9.12 -15.17
N ILE A 141 -6.73 8.44 -14.03
CA ILE A 141 -6.32 8.95 -12.71
C ILE A 141 -4.80 9.12 -12.64
N HIS A 142 -4.01 8.14 -13.09
CA HIS A 142 -2.56 8.24 -13.13
C HIS A 142 -2.07 9.41 -14.01
N LEU A 143 -2.75 9.66 -15.10
CA LEU A 143 -2.48 10.78 -16.01
C LEU A 143 -3.09 12.12 -15.53
N ARG A 144 -3.77 12.12 -14.37
CA ARG A 144 -4.51 13.26 -13.81
C ARG A 144 -5.60 13.83 -14.75
N GLN A 145 -6.13 12.99 -15.62
CA GLN A 145 -7.24 13.27 -16.52
C GLN A 145 -8.57 12.96 -15.78
N TYR A 146 -8.86 13.75 -14.76
CA TYR A 146 -9.94 13.41 -13.80
C TYR A 146 -11.35 13.44 -14.43
N GLU A 147 -11.60 14.31 -15.40
CA GLU A 147 -12.90 14.36 -16.11
C GLU A 147 -13.14 13.07 -16.89
N ASP A 148 -12.16 12.61 -17.65
CA ASP A 148 -12.23 11.35 -18.40
C ASP A 148 -12.37 10.14 -17.45
N ALA A 149 -11.68 10.18 -16.31
CA ALA A 149 -11.83 9.16 -15.27
C ALA A 149 -13.26 9.13 -14.73
N PHE A 150 -13.85 10.28 -14.39
CA PHE A 150 -15.24 10.36 -13.93
C PHE A 150 -16.23 9.84 -14.98
N ASP A 151 -16.01 10.10 -16.25
CA ASP A 151 -16.86 9.59 -17.32
C ASP A 151 -16.89 8.07 -17.36
N LYS A 152 -15.71 7.41 -17.24
CA LYS A 152 -15.63 5.96 -17.17
C LYS A 152 -16.25 5.40 -15.89
N LEU A 153 -15.96 6.01 -14.73
CA LEU A 153 -16.53 5.58 -13.45
C LEU A 153 -18.07 5.78 -13.40
N ASN A 154 -18.57 6.86 -13.98
CA ASN A 154 -20.02 7.06 -14.10
C ASN A 154 -20.66 6.04 -15.07
N ALA A 155 -19.93 5.60 -16.13
CA ALA A 155 -20.40 4.50 -16.97
C ALA A 155 -20.49 3.19 -16.17
N VAL A 156 -19.49 2.87 -15.36
CA VAL A 156 -19.53 1.72 -14.45
C VAL A 156 -20.75 1.79 -13.52
N LEU A 157 -20.96 2.94 -12.86
CA LEU A 157 -22.06 3.10 -11.90
C LEU A 157 -23.46 3.10 -12.56
N ARG A 158 -23.58 3.42 -13.86
CA ARG A 158 -24.82 3.19 -14.62
C ARG A 158 -25.11 1.73 -14.84
N LEU A 159 -24.09 0.90 -15.04
CA LEU A 159 -24.20 -0.54 -15.25
C LEU A 159 -24.35 -1.30 -13.93
N GLN A 160 -23.58 -0.91 -12.95
CA GLN A 160 -23.53 -1.52 -11.62
C GLN A 160 -23.51 -0.41 -10.57
N ALA A 161 -24.70 0.00 -10.10
CA ALA A 161 -24.86 1.11 -9.16
C ALA A 161 -24.12 0.90 -7.82
N LEU A 162 -23.93 -0.36 -7.41
CA LEU A 162 -23.20 -0.74 -6.20
C LEU A 162 -21.84 -1.36 -6.59
N ASN A 163 -20.95 -0.55 -7.18
CA ASN A 163 -19.57 -0.95 -7.49
C ASN A 163 -18.60 -0.24 -6.55
N ARG A 164 -18.00 -1.00 -5.62
CA ARG A 164 -17.10 -0.48 -4.58
C ARG A 164 -15.85 0.20 -5.15
N GLU A 165 -15.28 -0.40 -6.23
CA GLU A 165 -14.07 0.12 -6.87
C GLU A 165 -14.33 1.48 -7.51
N ALA A 166 -15.48 1.65 -8.16
CA ALA A 166 -15.84 2.91 -8.78
C ALA A 166 -16.02 4.03 -7.73
N TYR A 167 -16.65 3.76 -6.59
CA TYR A 167 -16.74 4.72 -5.50
C TYR A 167 -15.38 5.02 -4.88
N TRP A 168 -14.55 4.01 -4.67
CA TRP A 168 -13.21 4.18 -4.12
C TRP A 168 -12.34 5.05 -5.05
N MET A 169 -12.34 4.78 -6.36
CA MET A 169 -11.61 5.60 -7.34
C MET A 169 -12.12 7.04 -7.38
N LYS A 170 -13.43 7.27 -7.29
CA LYS A 170 -14.00 8.63 -7.16
C LYS A 170 -13.49 9.32 -5.91
N GLY A 171 -13.43 8.62 -4.79
CA GLY A 171 -12.87 9.11 -3.54
C GLY A 171 -11.40 9.53 -3.69
N MET A 172 -10.59 8.74 -4.40
CA MET A 172 -9.19 9.07 -4.70
C MET A 172 -9.08 10.35 -5.54
N ILE A 173 -9.88 10.49 -6.58
CA ILE A 173 -9.89 11.70 -7.41
C ILE A 173 -10.25 12.92 -6.56
N TYR A 174 -11.31 12.86 -5.75
CA TYR A 174 -11.71 13.96 -4.89
C TYR A 174 -10.63 14.33 -3.87
N ARG A 175 -9.96 13.34 -3.29
CA ARG A 175 -8.83 13.57 -2.37
C ARG A 175 -7.67 14.28 -3.05
N ASP A 176 -7.30 13.87 -4.26
CA ASP A 176 -6.23 14.49 -5.04
C ASP A 176 -6.57 15.94 -5.45
N GLN A 177 -7.85 16.23 -5.64
CA GLN A 177 -8.37 17.58 -5.89
C GLN A 177 -8.52 18.42 -4.62
N GLY A 178 -8.24 17.87 -3.42
CA GLY A 178 -8.43 18.54 -2.14
C GLY A 178 -9.88 18.61 -1.67
N ASN A 179 -10.81 17.96 -2.35
CA ASN A 179 -12.22 17.93 -1.97
C ASN A 179 -12.47 16.80 -0.96
N MET A 180 -12.08 17.04 0.30
CA MET A 180 -12.08 16.04 1.36
C MET A 180 -13.47 15.53 1.73
N ASP A 181 -14.52 16.38 1.62
CA ASP A 181 -15.88 15.96 1.96
C ASP A 181 -16.43 14.95 0.95
N ASN A 182 -16.25 15.20 -0.34
CA ASN A 182 -16.63 14.25 -1.37
C ASN A 182 -15.74 12.98 -1.35
N ALA A 183 -14.46 13.12 -0.99
CA ALA A 183 -13.57 11.95 -0.80
C ALA A 183 -14.11 11.05 0.31
N LYS A 184 -14.38 11.60 1.50
CA LYS A 184 -14.96 10.85 2.63
C LYS A 184 -16.27 10.17 2.25
N SER A 185 -17.19 10.91 1.62
CA SER A 185 -18.49 10.35 1.19
C SER A 185 -18.31 9.20 0.20
N SER A 186 -17.41 9.33 -0.76
CA SER A 186 -17.16 8.30 -1.77
C SER A 186 -16.51 7.05 -1.17
N PHE A 187 -15.50 7.20 -0.30
CA PHE A 187 -14.90 6.08 0.40
C PHE A 187 -15.88 5.40 1.38
N GLN A 188 -16.71 6.18 2.06
CA GLN A 188 -17.75 5.66 2.92
C GLN A 188 -18.74 4.80 2.14
N THR A 189 -19.20 5.26 0.97
CA THR A 189 -20.06 4.47 0.10
C THR A 189 -19.37 3.18 -0.36
N ALA A 190 -18.06 3.21 -0.66
CA ALA A 190 -17.34 2.02 -1.06
C ALA A 190 -17.35 0.92 0.02
N VAL A 191 -17.15 1.28 1.30
CA VAL A 191 -17.20 0.30 2.41
C VAL A 191 -18.62 -0.07 2.83
N GLU A 192 -19.61 0.76 2.56
CA GLU A 192 -21.02 0.41 2.73
C GLU A 192 -21.50 -0.60 1.68
N VAL A 193 -20.97 -0.49 0.45
CA VAL A 193 -21.21 -1.47 -0.63
C VAL A 193 -20.55 -2.80 -0.32
N ASP A 194 -19.32 -2.75 0.18
CA ASP A 194 -18.59 -3.95 0.60
C ASP A 194 -17.91 -3.73 1.96
N PRO A 195 -18.51 -4.25 3.05
CA PRO A 195 -17.94 -4.15 4.38
C PRO A 195 -16.61 -4.88 4.59
N ASN A 196 -16.16 -5.69 3.64
CA ASN A 196 -14.86 -6.37 3.68
C ASN A 196 -13.80 -5.66 2.81
N PHE A 197 -14.12 -4.47 2.31
CA PHE A 197 -13.21 -3.73 1.43
C PHE A 197 -12.08 -3.06 2.22
N PHE A 198 -11.00 -3.78 2.41
CA PHE A 198 -9.81 -3.36 3.17
C PHE A 198 -9.29 -1.98 2.72
N ASP A 199 -9.08 -1.78 1.41
CA ASP A 199 -8.51 -0.53 0.87
C ASP A 199 -9.43 0.69 1.11
N GLY A 200 -10.74 0.46 1.15
CA GLY A 200 -11.72 1.48 1.51
C GLY A 200 -11.53 1.99 2.94
N TYR A 201 -11.31 1.09 3.89
CA TYR A 201 -11.03 1.46 5.28
C TYR A 201 -9.68 2.15 5.44
N ILE A 202 -8.64 1.71 4.73
CA ILE A 202 -7.35 2.43 4.70
C ILE A 202 -7.54 3.84 4.14
N ALA A 203 -8.26 4.00 3.05
CA ALA A 203 -8.52 5.32 2.43
C ALA A 203 -9.30 6.25 3.36
N LEU A 204 -10.33 5.75 4.05
CA LEU A 204 -11.06 6.50 5.08
C LEU A 204 -10.13 6.90 6.22
N GLY A 205 -9.41 5.94 6.79
CA GLY A 205 -8.48 6.18 7.88
C GLY A 205 -7.49 7.29 7.54
N LEU A 206 -6.83 7.21 6.39
CA LEU A 206 -5.89 8.24 5.92
C LEU A 206 -6.55 9.60 5.71
N THR A 207 -7.78 9.62 5.17
CA THR A 207 -8.50 10.86 4.91
C THR A 207 -8.91 11.57 6.20
N TYR A 208 -9.38 10.81 7.21
CA TYR A 208 -9.71 11.34 8.53
C TYR A 208 -8.46 11.72 9.32
N ALA A 209 -7.39 10.92 9.26
CA ALA A 209 -6.11 11.23 9.91
C ALA A 209 -5.51 12.54 9.39
N ALA A 210 -5.55 12.79 8.07
CA ALA A 210 -5.10 14.03 7.47
C ALA A 210 -5.88 15.27 7.96
N ALA A 211 -7.14 15.07 8.36
CA ALA A 211 -7.97 16.11 8.98
C ALA A 211 -7.77 16.23 10.51
N GLY A 212 -6.90 15.41 11.13
CA GLY A 212 -6.73 15.35 12.57
C GLY A 212 -7.95 14.80 13.32
N ASP A 213 -8.74 13.95 12.67
CA ASP A 213 -9.97 13.39 13.23
C ASP A 213 -9.73 11.98 13.79
N THR A 214 -10.13 11.75 15.03
CA THR A 214 -9.97 10.46 15.73
C THR A 214 -10.76 9.30 15.14
N LEU A 215 -11.76 9.55 14.30
CA LEU A 215 -12.45 8.50 13.56
C LEU A 215 -11.50 7.67 12.71
N ALA A 216 -10.35 8.24 12.32
CA ALA A 216 -9.28 7.54 11.63
C ALA A 216 -8.89 6.22 12.32
N PHE A 217 -8.82 6.23 13.66
CA PHE A 217 -8.39 5.06 14.43
C PHE A 217 -9.34 3.87 14.23
N GLY A 218 -10.65 4.11 14.29
CA GLY A 218 -11.66 3.06 14.09
C GLY A 218 -11.58 2.45 12.68
N PHE A 219 -11.33 3.25 11.66
CA PHE A 219 -11.17 2.73 10.31
C PHE A 219 -9.92 1.88 10.15
N PHE A 220 -8.78 2.29 10.72
CA PHE A 220 -7.58 1.46 10.72
C PHE A 220 -7.74 0.19 11.56
N GLU A 221 -8.45 0.25 12.70
CA GLU A 221 -8.78 -0.93 13.51
C GLU A 221 -9.61 -1.92 12.72
N THR A 222 -10.64 -1.46 11.99
CA THR A 222 -11.42 -2.33 11.09
C THR A 222 -10.55 -2.94 9.98
N ALA A 223 -9.63 -2.15 9.39
CA ALA A 223 -8.69 -2.69 8.41
C ALA A 223 -7.79 -3.78 9.02
N ILE A 224 -7.33 -3.62 10.28
CA ILE A 224 -6.56 -4.65 11.00
C ILE A 224 -7.42 -5.89 11.29
N GLU A 225 -8.69 -5.73 11.64
CA GLU A 225 -9.62 -6.86 11.83
C GLU A 225 -9.80 -7.67 10.54
N LEU A 226 -9.91 -6.99 9.40
CA LEU A 226 -10.00 -7.63 8.08
C LEU A 226 -8.69 -8.32 7.66
N ASN A 227 -7.55 -7.71 7.96
CA ASN A 227 -6.23 -8.28 7.69
C ASN A 227 -5.29 -8.08 8.88
N PRO A 228 -5.27 -9.02 9.84
CA PRO A 228 -4.46 -8.90 11.06
C PRO A 228 -2.94 -8.85 10.82
N ASN A 229 -2.48 -9.28 9.66
CA ASN A 229 -1.06 -9.26 9.29
C ASN A 229 -0.68 -8.06 8.43
N SER A 230 -1.58 -7.11 8.21
CA SER A 230 -1.28 -5.90 7.44
C SER A 230 -0.33 -4.99 8.22
N VAL A 231 0.92 -4.91 7.75
CA VAL A 231 1.92 -3.94 8.21
C VAL A 231 1.44 -2.51 7.96
N GLU A 232 0.81 -2.27 6.81
CA GLU A 232 0.29 -0.96 6.43
C GLU A 232 -0.78 -0.44 7.40
N ALA A 233 -1.80 -1.25 7.69
CA ALA A 233 -2.90 -0.84 8.58
C ALA A 233 -2.38 -0.56 9.99
N LYS A 234 -1.52 -1.43 10.53
CA LYS A 234 -0.87 -1.26 11.83
C LYS A 234 0.00 -0.01 11.89
N TYR A 235 0.78 0.23 10.84
CA TYR A 235 1.65 1.42 10.77
C TYR A 235 0.83 2.70 10.73
N ASN A 236 -0.22 2.76 9.92
CA ASN A 236 -1.10 3.92 9.81
C ASN A 236 -1.81 4.22 11.14
N LEU A 237 -2.30 3.18 11.84
CA LEU A 237 -2.86 3.33 13.18
C LEU A 237 -1.83 3.85 14.17
N ALA A 238 -0.67 3.22 14.26
CA ALA A 238 0.39 3.58 15.21
C ALA A 238 0.88 5.01 15.00
N TYR A 239 1.14 5.39 13.74
CA TYR A 239 1.59 6.73 13.38
C TYR A 239 0.51 7.79 13.69
N SER A 240 -0.74 7.51 13.35
CA SER A 240 -1.85 8.43 13.65
C SER A 240 -2.07 8.64 15.16
N LEU A 241 -1.96 7.58 15.97
CA LEU A 241 -2.03 7.66 17.44
C LEU A 241 -0.88 8.49 18.01
N GLN A 242 0.33 8.30 17.49
CA GLN A 242 1.52 9.05 17.91
C GLN A 242 1.39 10.54 17.61
N GLU A 243 0.94 10.91 16.41
CA GLU A 243 0.84 12.30 15.98
C GLU A 243 -0.35 13.05 16.59
N PHE A 244 -1.48 12.36 16.78
CA PHE A 244 -2.72 13.01 17.24
C PHE A 244 -2.60 13.62 18.64
N LYS A 245 -2.06 12.88 19.61
CA LYS A 245 -1.89 13.35 20.98
C LYS A 245 -0.62 12.76 21.61
N PRO A 246 0.54 13.26 21.23
CA PRO A 246 1.84 12.69 21.63
C PRO A 246 2.09 12.74 23.14
N THR A 247 1.35 13.56 23.91
CA THR A 247 1.42 13.59 25.37
C THR A 247 0.55 12.54 26.08
N SER A 248 -0.32 11.84 25.34
CA SER A 248 -1.19 10.81 25.89
C SER A 248 -0.47 9.47 26.01
N ARG A 249 -0.18 9.04 27.25
CA ARG A 249 0.44 7.73 27.48
C ARG A 249 -0.39 6.57 26.93
N ALA A 250 -1.73 6.69 26.92
CA ALA A 250 -2.60 5.66 26.38
C ALA A 250 -2.39 5.48 24.87
N TYR A 251 -2.35 6.59 24.12
CA TYR A 251 -2.11 6.57 22.68
C TYR A 251 -0.69 6.11 22.33
N LEU A 252 0.31 6.59 23.05
CA LEU A 252 1.70 6.17 22.86
C LEU A 252 1.90 4.68 23.16
N ASN A 253 1.24 4.14 24.20
CA ASN A 253 1.32 2.72 24.51
C ASN A 253 0.66 1.87 23.40
N LYS A 254 -0.49 2.31 22.87
CA LYS A 254 -1.16 1.62 21.77
C LYS A 254 -0.32 1.72 20.48
N ALA A 255 0.24 2.88 20.15
CA ALA A 255 1.14 3.04 19.01
C ALA A 255 2.35 2.08 19.10
N ARG A 256 2.99 2.00 20.29
CA ARG A 256 4.10 1.08 20.52
C ARG A 256 3.71 -0.38 20.40
N GLN A 257 2.49 -0.74 20.81
CA GLN A 257 1.98 -2.10 20.64
C GLN A 257 1.87 -2.46 19.16
N GLU A 258 1.32 -1.57 18.34
CA GLU A 258 1.22 -1.80 16.90
C GLU A 258 2.60 -1.83 16.21
N TYR A 259 3.52 -0.91 16.55
CA TYR A 259 4.88 -0.97 16.02
C TYR A 259 5.62 -2.25 16.43
N ARG A 260 5.39 -2.76 17.65
CA ARG A 260 5.95 -4.05 18.07
C ARG A 260 5.38 -5.19 17.22
N ALA A 261 4.06 -5.22 17.02
CA ALA A 261 3.43 -6.23 16.17
C ALA A 261 3.96 -6.19 14.73
N ILE A 262 4.30 -4.99 14.20
CA ILE A 262 4.96 -4.87 12.89
C ILE A 262 6.34 -5.53 12.92
N VAL A 263 7.17 -5.27 13.94
CA VAL A 263 8.52 -5.85 14.04
C VAL A 263 8.47 -7.38 14.25
N GLU A 264 7.41 -7.89 14.90
CA GLU A 264 7.17 -9.35 15.02
C GLU A 264 6.81 -9.98 13.66
N LEU A 265 6.09 -9.26 12.78
CA LEU A 265 5.76 -9.70 11.42
C LEU A 265 6.92 -9.52 10.44
N ASP A 266 7.63 -8.42 10.55
CA ASP A 266 8.76 -8.03 9.71
C ASP A 266 9.89 -7.46 10.59
N PRO A 267 10.83 -8.31 11.04
CA PRO A 267 11.96 -7.87 11.87
C PRO A 267 12.87 -6.82 11.20
N ASN A 268 12.83 -6.71 9.88
CA ASN A 268 13.61 -5.74 9.12
C ASN A 268 12.85 -4.43 8.87
N ASN A 269 11.72 -4.20 9.53
CA ASN A 269 10.98 -2.96 9.40
C ASN A 269 11.67 -1.80 10.15
N ALA A 270 12.59 -1.14 9.47
CA ALA A 270 13.37 -0.04 10.02
C ALA A 270 12.48 1.12 10.53
N ALA A 271 11.35 1.41 9.84
CA ALA A 271 10.46 2.49 10.21
C ALA A 271 9.72 2.22 11.53
N ALA A 272 9.25 1.00 11.74
CA ALA A 272 8.58 0.62 12.99
C ALA A 272 9.57 0.64 14.18
N SER A 273 10.78 0.14 13.99
CA SER A 273 11.86 0.19 14.99
C SER A 273 12.24 1.64 15.31
N PHE A 274 12.43 2.47 14.28
CA PHE A 274 12.72 3.90 14.45
C PHE A 274 11.65 4.61 15.27
N ASN A 275 10.37 4.44 14.94
CA ASN A 275 9.28 5.11 15.65
C ASN A 275 9.14 4.64 17.11
N GLN A 276 9.42 3.37 17.40
CA GLN A 276 9.53 2.92 18.80
C GLN A 276 10.66 3.65 19.53
N GLY A 277 11.85 3.74 18.93
CA GLY A 277 12.97 4.50 19.45
C GLY A 277 12.62 5.97 19.70
N TYR A 278 11.94 6.59 18.74
CA TYR A 278 11.51 7.98 18.83
C TYR A 278 10.51 8.22 19.98
N ILE A 279 9.53 7.33 20.16
CA ILE A 279 8.60 7.40 21.31
C ILE A 279 9.37 7.28 22.63
N HIS A 280 10.35 6.39 22.72
CA HIS A 280 11.17 6.24 23.92
C HIS A 280 12.06 7.44 24.19
N LEU A 281 12.68 8.03 23.17
CA LEU A 281 13.53 9.22 23.28
C LEU A 281 12.72 10.44 23.70
N GLU A 282 11.71 10.77 22.92
CA GLU A 282 11.04 12.08 22.99
C GLU A 282 9.96 12.14 24.08
N TYR A 283 9.16 11.08 24.20
CA TYR A 283 7.98 11.14 25.08
C TYR A 283 8.14 10.39 26.40
N LEU A 284 8.91 9.32 26.41
CA LEU A 284 9.07 8.47 27.59
C LEU A 284 10.37 8.70 28.34
N GLN A 285 11.34 9.38 27.71
CA GLN A 285 12.69 9.64 28.24
C GLN A 285 13.39 8.35 28.73
N ASN A 286 13.10 7.24 28.05
CA ASN A 286 13.75 5.96 28.29
C ASN A 286 14.86 5.76 27.25
N TYR A 287 16.00 6.37 27.54
CA TYR A 287 17.09 6.49 26.58
C TYR A 287 17.74 5.15 26.23
N ASP A 288 17.87 4.20 27.17
CA ASP A 288 18.39 2.86 26.86
C ASP A 288 17.48 2.10 25.88
N SER A 289 16.15 2.18 26.06
CA SER A 289 15.21 1.62 25.09
C SER A 289 15.27 2.35 23.75
N ALA A 290 15.49 3.66 23.76
CA ALA A 290 15.65 4.43 22.52
C ALA A 290 16.88 3.97 21.73
N VAL A 291 18.05 3.84 22.39
CA VAL A 291 19.29 3.30 21.79
C VAL A 291 19.04 1.91 21.20
N HIS A 292 18.38 1.02 21.94
CA HIS A 292 18.07 -0.32 21.47
C HIS A 292 17.24 -0.30 20.16
N HIS A 293 16.14 0.44 20.13
CA HIS A 293 15.25 0.47 18.97
C HIS A 293 15.87 1.19 17.76
N PHE A 294 16.66 2.25 17.98
CA PHE A 294 17.40 2.87 16.87
C PHE A 294 18.49 1.96 16.34
N SER A 295 19.13 1.13 17.18
CA SER A 295 20.09 0.14 16.71
C SER A 295 19.42 -0.89 15.81
N MET A 296 18.23 -1.40 16.18
CA MET A 296 17.43 -2.27 15.30
C MET A 296 17.10 -1.60 13.96
N ALA A 297 16.73 -0.31 13.98
CA ALA A 297 16.44 0.44 12.77
C ALA A 297 17.68 0.59 11.87
N ILE A 298 18.86 0.78 12.44
CA ILE A 298 20.16 0.86 11.73
C ILE A 298 20.55 -0.50 11.16
N GLU A 299 20.38 -1.59 11.92
CA GLU A 299 20.61 -2.95 11.42
C GLU A 299 19.75 -3.28 10.21
N ALA A 300 18.47 -2.88 10.25
CA ALA A 300 17.52 -3.08 9.15
C ALA A 300 17.82 -2.15 7.95
N LEU A 301 18.26 -0.93 8.19
CA LEU A 301 18.59 0.06 7.17
C LEU A 301 19.89 0.79 7.49
N PRO A 302 21.06 0.29 7.04
CA PRO A 302 22.40 0.83 7.40
C PRO A 302 22.67 2.28 6.98
N TYR A 303 21.86 2.84 6.08
CA TYR A 303 22.01 4.24 5.63
C TYR A 303 20.94 5.16 6.21
N TYR A 304 20.36 4.82 7.36
CA TYR A 304 19.29 5.59 8.00
C TYR A 304 19.89 6.71 8.88
N HIS A 305 20.33 7.79 8.26
CA HIS A 305 21.01 8.90 8.95
C HIS A 305 20.21 9.48 10.14
N GLN A 306 18.84 9.51 10.06
CA GLN A 306 18.03 9.97 11.20
C GLN A 306 18.10 9.00 12.39
N ALA A 307 18.25 7.70 12.16
CA ALA A 307 18.37 6.71 13.23
C ALA A 307 19.70 6.84 13.95
N PHE A 308 20.80 7.07 13.23
CA PHE A 308 22.10 7.41 13.85
C PHE A 308 21.99 8.69 14.66
N PHE A 309 21.47 9.77 14.10
CA PHE A 309 21.33 11.04 14.82
C PHE A 309 20.51 10.89 16.12
N ASN A 310 19.36 10.22 16.07
CA ASN A 310 18.50 10.04 17.24
C ASN A 310 19.11 9.07 18.26
N ARG A 311 19.89 8.05 17.82
CA ARG A 311 20.64 7.18 18.72
C ARG A 311 21.74 7.97 19.44
N GLY A 312 22.43 8.84 18.72
CA GLY A 312 23.40 9.79 19.30
C GLY A 312 22.75 10.68 20.35
N LEU A 313 21.57 11.25 20.10
CA LEU A 313 20.83 12.04 21.11
C LEU A 313 20.47 11.23 22.35
N ALA A 314 20.09 9.96 22.17
CA ALA A 314 19.79 9.07 23.28
C ALA A 314 21.05 8.73 24.09
N SER A 315 22.19 8.45 23.42
CA SER A 315 23.49 8.19 24.03
C SER A 315 24.02 9.42 24.78
N GLU A 316 23.93 10.60 24.19
CA GLU A 316 24.27 11.88 24.87
C GLU A 316 23.43 12.09 26.14
N SER A 317 22.13 11.78 26.10
CA SER A 317 21.22 11.86 27.25
C SER A 317 21.58 10.89 28.38
N LEU A 318 22.30 9.80 28.05
CA LEU A 318 22.85 8.84 29.00
C LEU A 318 24.28 9.21 29.49
N GLY A 319 24.86 10.30 29.01
CA GLY A 319 26.24 10.70 29.30
C GLY A 319 27.30 9.86 28.54
N ARG A 320 26.87 9.14 27.46
CA ARG A 320 27.76 8.33 26.62
C ARG A 320 28.25 9.18 25.45
N THR A 321 29.09 10.19 25.75
CA THR A 321 29.53 11.23 24.82
C THR A 321 30.26 10.63 23.60
N ASP A 322 31.16 9.66 23.83
CA ASP A 322 31.94 9.02 22.74
C ASP A 322 31.03 8.29 21.75
N GLU A 323 30.00 7.59 22.24
CA GLU A 323 29.03 6.91 21.38
C GLU A 323 28.18 7.91 20.58
N ALA A 324 27.79 9.02 21.20
CA ALA A 324 27.02 10.07 20.54
C ALA A 324 27.84 10.75 19.43
N GLU A 325 29.13 11.04 19.68
CA GLU A 325 30.04 11.60 18.67
C GLU A 325 30.15 10.70 17.45
N LEU A 326 30.33 9.39 17.64
CA LEU A 326 30.41 8.42 16.55
C LEU A 326 29.12 8.40 15.72
N ASP A 327 27.98 8.41 16.37
CA ASP A 327 26.68 8.40 15.72
C ASP A 327 26.40 9.67 14.93
N TYR A 328 26.77 10.84 15.44
CA TYR A 328 26.63 12.12 14.72
C TYR A 328 27.58 12.18 13.50
N ARG A 329 28.79 11.66 13.62
CA ARG A 329 29.73 11.54 12.49
C ARG A 329 29.19 10.61 11.41
N GLU A 330 28.59 9.49 11.81
CA GLU A 330 28.02 8.55 10.86
C GLU A 330 26.78 9.14 10.16
N ALA A 331 25.90 9.83 10.90
CA ALA A 331 24.79 10.55 10.30
C ALA A 331 25.24 11.58 9.25
N LEU A 332 26.36 12.28 9.48
CA LEU A 332 26.95 13.24 8.55
C LEU A 332 27.71 12.56 7.39
N SER A 333 28.27 11.37 7.60
CA SER A 333 28.88 10.61 6.52
C SER A 333 27.85 10.19 5.46
N ILE A 334 26.64 9.83 5.91
CA ILE A 334 25.52 9.44 5.06
C ILE A 334 24.86 10.68 4.43
N LYS A 335 24.65 11.74 5.23
CA LYS A 335 24.03 12.98 4.80
C LYS A 335 24.85 14.20 5.23
N PRO A 336 25.80 14.68 4.40
CA PRO A 336 26.74 15.76 4.76
C PRO A 336 26.07 17.12 5.08
N ASP A 337 24.88 17.38 4.55
CA ASP A 337 24.10 18.61 4.77
C ASP A 337 23.12 18.51 5.96
N TYR A 338 23.27 17.49 6.81
CA TYR A 338 22.36 17.28 7.95
C TYR A 338 22.74 18.22 9.10
N THR A 339 22.25 19.46 9.03
CA THR A 339 22.57 20.57 9.96
C THR A 339 22.35 20.18 11.42
N ALA A 340 21.31 19.40 11.75
CA ALA A 340 21.03 19.01 13.13
C ALA A 340 22.16 18.13 13.72
N ALA A 341 22.69 17.20 12.92
CA ALA A 341 23.81 16.35 13.34
C ALA A 341 25.12 17.14 13.44
N ALA A 342 25.34 18.12 12.56
CA ALA A 342 26.52 18.99 12.62
C ALA A 342 26.54 19.83 13.92
N LEU A 343 25.41 20.44 14.26
CA LEU A 343 25.30 21.23 15.52
C LEU A 343 25.41 20.36 16.78
N ALA A 344 24.89 19.12 16.72
CA ALA A 344 25.01 18.18 17.84
C ALA A 344 26.44 17.70 18.01
N LEU A 345 27.15 17.43 16.90
CA LEU A 345 28.57 17.07 16.94
C LEU A 345 29.45 18.22 17.51
N GLU A 346 29.23 19.43 17.03
CA GLU A 346 29.94 20.62 17.56
C GLU A 346 29.77 20.74 19.09
N ARG A 347 28.54 20.62 19.58
CA ARG A 347 28.25 20.69 21.03
C ARG A 347 28.99 19.63 21.84
N VAL A 348 28.99 18.38 21.33
CA VAL A 348 29.67 17.27 22.03
C VAL A 348 31.18 17.40 22.05
N LEU A 349 31.78 18.03 21.02
CA LEU A 349 33.22 18.26 20.96
C LEU A 349 33.69 19.43 21.84
N GLU A 350 32.79 20.30 22.29
CA GLU A 350 33.09 21.42 23.19
C GLU A 350 32.99 21.08 24.69
N GLU A 351 32.34 19.94 25.03
CA GLU A 351 32.20 19.39 26.39
C GLU A 351 33.40 18.53 26.79
#